data_ce518ed2509343969dac35f03d59f87f
#
_entry.id   ce518ed2509343969dac35f03d59f87f
#
_cell.length_a   1.000
_cell.length_b   1.000
_cell.length_c   1.000
_cell.angle_alpha   90.00
_cell.angle_beta   90.00
_cell.angle_gamma   90.00
#
_symmetry.space_group_name_H-M   'P 1'
#
loop_
_entity.id
_entity.type
_entity.pdbx_description
1 polymer ?
#
loop_
_entity_poly.entity_id
_entity_poly.type
_entity_poly.pdbx_seq_one_letter_code
_entity_poly.pdbx_strand_id
1 'polypeptide(L)'
;MERFTVEQDGFFGFLHLPERHVEAYSGKALIVLGGSEGNENIPRNLGARFAREGIAALGLCYWNVSGLPDELIEVPIEPIERAVAYLRQRGFDRVGIYGISKGGELALLAASLMPQITCVVAISPLACAMPGITGNKSLAGKGLSDRSSWTWRGEPVPCARGGGRLPYLGIIRRIVTERQLDMRFVYERIVERAPKEAWIAVERINGPVLLASPSHDAMWPSDEACRIVEQCLAKHAHPFEITRRSYEYASHILVPMETPSLKLFRVERAHPEACRQSREDAFTQTLAFLARW
;
A
#
# COMPACT_ATOMS: atom_id res chain seq x y z
N MET A 1 -10.44 -20.60 0.86
CA MET A 1 -9.50 -19.74 0.09
C MET A 1 -9.50 -20.20 -1.35
N GLU A 2 -9.77 -19.31 -2.28
CA GLU A 2 -9.71 -19.51 -3.74
C GLU A 2 -8.43 -18.84 -4.25
N ARG A 3 -7.68 -19.52 -5.15
CA ARG A 3 -6.44 -18.99 -5.74
C ARG A 3 -6.68 -18.64 -7.20
N PHE A 4 -6.13 -17.50 -7.63
CA PHE A 4 -6.20 -16.97 -8.99
C PHE A 4 -4.83 -16.88 -9.61
N THR A 5 -4.76 -17.04 -10.94
CA THR A 5 -3.53 -16.93 -11.72
C THR A 5 -3.70 -15.94 -12.87
N VAL A 6 -2.59 -15.32 -13.28
CA VAL A 6 -2.62 -14.35 -14.38
C VAL A 6 -3.13 -14.97 -15.68
N GLU A 7 -2.75 -16.22 -15.94
CA GLU A 7 -3.11 -16.94 -17.17
C GLU A 7 -4.62 -17.20 -17.30
N GLN A 8 -5.27 -17.58 -16.17
CA GLN A 8 -6.68 -17.97 -16.17
C GLN A 8 -7.61 -16.79 -15.87
N ASP A 9 -7.18 -15.92 -14.94
CA ASP A 9 -8.07 -14.91 -14.34
C ASP A 9 -7.65 -13.47 -14.70
N GLY A 10 -6.45 -13.31 -15.28
CA GLY A 10 -5.88 -12.02 -15.63
C GLY A 10 -5.32 -11.22 -14.44
N PHE A 11 -5.31 -11.81 -13.25
CA PHE A 11 -4.65 -11.30 -12.03
C PHE A 11 -4.17 -12.47 -11.17
N PHE A 12 -3.24 -12.21 -10.26
CA PHE A 12 -2.75 -13.20 -9.30
C PHE A 12 -3.21 -12.83 -7.90
N GLY A 13 -3.87 -13.78 -7.20
CA GLY A 13 -4.36 -13.48 -5.85
C GLY A 13 -5.00 -14.65 -5.11
N PHE A 14 -5.52 -14.32 -3.94
CA PHE A 14 -6.15 -15.27 -3.00
C PHE A 14 -7.41 -14.65 -2.42
N LEU A 15 -8.58 -15.16 -2.76
CA LEU A 15 -9.85 -14.74 -2.17
C LEU A 15 -10.13 -15.56 -0.92
N HIS A 16 -10.28 -14.86 0.18
CA HIS A 16 -10.71 -15.37 1.46
C HIS A 16 -12.15 -14.89 1.73
N LEU A 17 -13.10 -15.81 1.75
CA LEU A 17 -14.46 -15.52 2.16
C LEU A 17 -14.59 -15.65 3.69
N PRO A 18 -15.39 -14.83 4.35
CA PRO A 18 -15.61 -14.91 5.78
C PRO A 18 -16.39 -16.17 6.14
N GLU A 19 -16.03 -16.80 7.26
CA GLU A 19 -16.77 -17.96 7.81
C GLU A 19 -18.00 -17.53 8.60
N ARG A 20 -18.01 -16.29 9.10
CA ARG A 20 -19.13 -15.69 9.83
C ARG A 20 -19.70 -14.51 9.07
N HIS A 21 -21.02 -14.40 9.07
CA HIS A 21 -21.69 -13.20 8.55
C HIS A 21 -21.57 -12.07 9.57
N VAL A 22 -21.15 -10.89 9.08
CA VAL A 22 -21.14 -9.65 9.84
C VAL A 22 -21.89 -8.62 9.01
N GLU A 23 -23.05 -8.18 9.47
CA GLU A 23 -23.97 -7.30 8.76
C GLU A 23 -23.27 -6.03 8.25
N ALA A 24 -22.40 -5.43 9.07
CA ALA A 24 -21.64 -4.24 8.71
C ALA A 24 -20.77 -4.42 7.45
N TYR A 25 -20.44 -5.66 7.06
CA TYR A 25 -19.63 -5.97 5.88
C TYR A 25 -20.40 -6.66 4.77
N SER A 26 -21.73 -6.77 4.89
CA SER A 26 -22.59 -7.37 3.87
C SER A 26 -22.44 -6.65 2.53
N GLY A 27 -22.26 -7.41 1.44
CA GLY A 27 -22.05 -6.86 0.09
C GLY A 27 -20.71 -6.15 -0.14
N LYS A 28 -19.78 -6.16 0.84
CA LYS A 28 -18.47 -5.52 0.74
C LYS A 28 -17.35 -6.54 0.49
N ALA A 29 -16.40 -6.20 -0.38
CA ALA A 29 -15.15 -6.93 -0.54
C ALA A 29 -13.97 -5.97 -0.54
N LEU A 30 -12.82 -6.42 -0.02
CA LEU A 30 -11.60 -5.64 0.08
C LEU A 30 -10.49 -6.26 -0.78
N ILE A 31 -9.91 -5.50 -1.71
CA ILE A 31 -8.65 -5.87 -2.36
C ILE A 31 -7.52 -5.48 -1.42
N VAL A 32 -6.60 -6.41 -1.13
CA VAL A 32 -5.50 -6.22 -0.18
C VAL A 32 -4.17 -6.32 -0.92
N LEU A 33 -3.40 -5.23 -0.87
CA LEU A 33 -2.09 -5.12 -1.51
C LEU A 33 -0.97 -5.13 -0.46
N GLY A 34 0.09 -5.89 -0.74
CA GLY A 34 1.36 -5.79 -0.01
C GLY A 34 2.18 -4.56 -0.42
N GLY A 35 3.39 -4.43 0.10
CA GLY A 35 4.34 -3.39 -0.27
C GLY A 35 5.29 -3.82 -1.40
N SER A 36 6.57 -3.41 -1.28
CA SER A 36 7.63 -3.75 -2.23
C SER A 36 8.39 -5.03 -1.90
N GLU A 37 7.80 -5.95 -1.14
CA GLU A 37 8.37 -7.26 -0.81
C GLU A 37 8.32 -8.26 -1.96
N GLY A 38 7.40 -8.09 -2.90
CA GLY A 38 7.27 -8.92 -4.09
C GLY A 38 7.09 -10.40 -3.78
N ASN A 39 6.12 -10.73 -2.91
CA ASN A 39 5.76 -12.10 -2.58
C ASN A 39 4.29 -12.20 -2.15
N GLU A 40 3.82 -13.44 -1.97
CA GLU A 40 2.43 -13.74 -1.63
C GLU A 40 2.08 -13.52 -0.14
N ASN A 41 3.08 -13.37 0.74
CA ASN A 41 2.87 -13.52 2.18
C ASN A 41 1.97 -12.44 2.77
N ILE A 42 2.26 -11.15 2.49
CA ILE A 42 1.45 -10.06 3.06
C ILE A 42 0.04 -10.06 2.48
N PRO A 43 -0.18 -10.04 1.14
CA PRO A 43 -1.53 -10.04 0.60
C PRO A 43 -2.37 -11.23 1.07
N ARG A 44 -1.80 -12.44 1.04
CA ARG A 44 -2.50 -13.67 1.43
C ARG A 44 -2.86 -13.68 2.92
N ASN A 45 -1.88 -13.41 3.79
CA ASN A 45 -2.11 -13.53 5.23
C ASN A 45 -2.98 -12.40 5.78
N LEU A 46 -2.81 -11.18 5.26
CA LEU A 46 -3.63 -10.05 5.64
C LEU A 46 -5.06 -10.19 5.10
N GLY A 47 -5.23 -10.70 3.88
CA GLY A 47 -6.54 -11.09 3.34
C GLY A 47 -7.25 -12.12 4.23
N ALA A 48 -6.53 -13.15 4.68
CA ALA A 48 -7.06 -14.13 5.63
C ALA A 48 -7.42 -13.49 7.00
N ARG A 49 -6.65 -12.48 7.44
CA ARG A 49 -6.95 -11.77 8.69
C ARG A 49 -8.25 -10.98 8.57
N PHE A 50 -8.48 -10.25 7.47
CA PHE A 50 -9.74 -9.54 7.21
C PHE A 50 -10.93 -10.50 7.12
N ALA A 51 -10.77 -11.65 6.47
CA ALA A 51 -11.85 -12.64 6.37
C ALA A 51 -12.27 -13.20 7.73
N ARG A 52 -11.34 -13.40 8.66
CA ARG A 52 -11.64 -13.79 10.05
C ARG A 52 -12.47 -12.75 10.79
N GLU A 53 -12.32 -11.47 10.44
CA GLU A 53 -13.13 -10.39 11.01
C GLU A 53 -14.50 -10.22 10.30
N GLY A 54 -14.76 -11.01 9.27
CA GLY A 54 -16.08 -11.06 8.61
C GLY A 54 -16.19 -10.30 7.30
N ILE A 55 -15.12 -9.75 6.75
CA ILE A 55 -15.13 -9.07 5.45
C ILE A 55 -14.42 -9.94 4.39
N ALA A 56 -15.05 -10.14 3.23
CA ALA A 56 -14.42 -10.83 2.10
C ALA A 56 -13.18 -10.05 1.64
N ALA A 57 -12.05 -10.75 1.46
CA ALA A 57 -10.79 -10.09 1.12
C ALA A 57 -10.02 -10.86 0.05
N LEU A 58 -9.68 -10.17 -1.03
CA LEU A 58 -8.84 -10.65 -2.12
C LEU A 58 -7.42 -10.10 -1.95
N GLY A 59 -6.51 -10.91 -1.42
CA GLY A 59 -5.08 -10.61 -1.40
C GLY A 59 -4.52 -10.67 -2.81
N LEU A 60 -4.18 -9.51 -3.41
CA LEU A 60 -3.72 -9.39 -4.79
C LEU A 60 -2.23 -9.10 -4.82
N CYS A 61 -1.48 -9.90 -5.60
CA CYS A 61 -0.07 -9.67 -5.91
C CYS A 61 0.05 -8.95 -7.25
N TYR A 62 1.00 -8.03 -7.36
CA TYR A 62 1.17 -7.22 -8.57
C TYR A 62 2.56 -7.32 -9.21
N TRP A 63 3.54 -7.95 -8.54
CA TRP A 63 4.88 -8.21 -9.09
C TRP A 63 5.59 -9.38 -8.39
N ASN A 64 6.67 -9.88 -9.00
CA ASN A 64 7.61 -10.90 -8.51
C ASN A 64 6.96 -12.22 -8.02
N VAL A 65 5.84 -12.58 -8.62
CA VAL A 65 5.21 -13.90 -8.51
C VAL A 65 4.90 -14.44 -9.90
N SER A 66 4.60 -15.71 -10.01
CA SER A 66 4.40 -16.40 -11.30
C SER A 66 3.40 -15.65 -12.21
N GLY A 67 3.82 -15.36 -13.43
CA GLY A 67 3.01 -14.65 -14.44
C GLY A 67 2.95 -13.13 -14.30
N LEU A 68 3.63 -12.55 -13.30
CA LEU A 68 3.76 -11.10 -13.10
C LEU A 68 5.20 -10.63 -13.38
N PRO A 69 5.43 -9.32 -13.58
CA PRO A 69 6.76 -8.77 -13.78
C PRO A 69 7.73 -9.12 -12.65
N ASP A 70 8.97 -9.46 -12.99
CA ASP A 70 10.03 -9.80 -12.01
C ASP A 70 10.57 -8.58 -11.26
N GLU A 71 10.42 -7.39 -11.81
CA GLU A 71 10.83 -6.12 -11.22
C GLU A 71 9.64 -5.19 -11.03
N LEU A 72 9.73 -4.30 -10.05
CA LEU A 72 8.70 -3.29 -9.79
C LEU A 72 8.90 -2.08 -10.72
N ILE A 73 8.88 -2.33 -12.03
CA ILE A 73 9.07 -1.33 -13.09
C ILE A 73 7.95 -1.48 -14.11
N GLU A 74 7.20 -0.39 -14.32
CA GLU A 74 6.09 -0.34 -15.28
C GLU A 74 5.10 -1.51 -15.13
N VAL A 75 4.79 -1.83 -13.88
CA VAL A 75 3.80 -2.86 -13.54
C VAL A 75 2.41 -2.38 -13.95
N PRO A 76 1.64 -3.18 -14.71
CA PRO A 76 0.30 -2.80 -15.11
C PRO A 76 -0.67 -2.76 -13.93
N ILE A 77 -1.53 -1.74 -13.89
CA ILE A 77 -2.58 -1.56 -12.86
C ILE A 77 -3.86 -2.33 -13.22
N GLU A 78 -4.05 -2.70 -14.49
CA GLU A 78 -5.22 -3.39 -15.02
C GLU A 78 -5.61 -4.70 -14.29
N PRO A 79 -4.68 -5.48 -13.70
CA PRO A 79 -5.04 -6.61 -12.85
C PRO A 79 -5.97 -6.24 -11.69
N ILE A 80 -5.85 -5.01 -11.14
CA ILE A 80 -6.77 -4.52 -10.10
C ILE A 80 -8.17 -4.29 -10.68
N GLU A 81 -8.27 -3.73 -11.89
CA GLU A 81 -9.56 -3.53 -12.56
C GLU A 81 -10.29 -4.87 -12.81
N ARG A 82 -9.53 -5.89 -13.24
CA ARG A 82 -10.09 -7.25 -13.43
C ARG A 82 -10.55 -7.86 -12.11
N ALA A 83 -9.78 -7.69 -11.05
CA ALA A 83 -10.16 -8.13 -9.70
C ALA A 83 -11.43 -7.43 -9.20
N VAL A 84 -11.58 -6.11 -9.42
CA VAL A 84 -12.80 -5.36 -9.12
C VAL A 84 -13.99 -5.93 -9.90
N ALA A 85 -13.84 -6.15 -11.22
CA ALA A 85 -14.89 -6.71 -12.04
C ALA A 85 -15.30 -8.11 -11.59
N TYR A 86 -14.33 -8.96 -11.27
CA TYR A 86 -14.56 -10.30 -10.72
C TYR A 86 -15.36 -10.26 -9.40
N LEU A 87 -14.94 -9.43 -8.43
CA LEU A 87 -15.64 -9.31 -7.15
C LEU A 87 -17.10 -8.83 -7.35
N ARG A 88 -17.32 -7.89 -8.24
CA ARG A 88 -18.67 -7.42 -8.57
C ARG A 88 -19.55 -8.52 -9.21
N GLN A 89 -18.98 -9.32 -10.10
CA GLN A 89 -19.67 -10.50 -10.68
C GLN A 89 -20.01 -11.56 -9.62
N ARG A 90 -19.21 -11.64 -8.54
CA ARG A 90 -19.47 -12.51 -7.38
C ARG A 90 -20.53 -11.96 -6.42
N GLY A 91 -21.14 -10.80 -6.73
CA GLY A 91 -22.22 -10.20 -5.95
C GLY A 91 -21.77 -9.22 -4.86
N PHE A 92 -20.52 -8.76 -4.89
CA PHE A 92 -20.08 -7.70 -3.99
C PHE A 92 -20.39 -6.32 -4.63
N ASP A 93 -21.34 -5.60 -4.06
CA ASP A 93 -21.78 -4.29 -4.58
C ASP A 93 -20.75 -3.18 -4.32
N ARG A 94 -19.99 -3.32 -3.24
CA ARG A 94 -18.96 -2.38 -2.81
C ARG A 94 -17.60 -3.05 -2.78
N VAL A 95 -16.64 -2.50 -3.53
CA VAL A 95 -15.26 -2.97 -3.56
C VAL A 95 -14.35 -1.87 -3.08
N GLY A 96 -13.66 -2.13 -1.96
CA GLY A 96 -12.63 -1.26 -1.41
C GLY A 96 -11.23 -1.77 -1.72
N ILE A 97 -10.22 -0.94 -1.45
CA ILE A 97 -8.82 -1.29 -1.60
C ILE A 97 -8.04 -0.91 -0.34
N TYR A 98 -7.21 -1.83 0.12
CA TYR A 98 -6.26 -1.66 1.22
C TYR A 98 -4.85 -1.87 0.69
N GLY A 99 -3.91 -1.01 1.05
CA GLY A 99 -2.51 -1.21 0.69
C GLY A 99 -1.56 -0.67 1.74
N ILE A 100 -0.41 -1.34 1.87
CA ILE A 100 0.69 -0.87 2.72
C ILE A 100 1.88 -0.43 1.88
N SER A 101 2.56 0.66 2.30
CA SER A 101 3.83 1.10 1.68
C SER A 101 3.63 1.36 0.18
N LYS A 102 4.36 0.67 -0.68
CA LYS A 102 4.19 0.73 -2.14
C LYS A 102 2.78 0.32 -2.59
N GLY A 103 2.15 -0.63 -1.90
CA GLY A 103 0.75 -0.96 -2.10
C GLY A 103 -0.20 0.13 -1.61
N GLY A 104 0.18 0.94 -0.62
CA GLY A 104 -0.58 2.13 -0.18
C GLY A 104 -0.57 3.23 -1.24
N GLU A 105 0.58 3.48 -1.87
CA GLU A 105 0.69 4.34 -3.06
C GLU A 105 -0.21 3.82 -4.20
N LEU A 106 -0.11 2.51 -4.50
CA LEU A 106 -0.92 1.87 -5.55
C LEU A 106 -2.42 1.91 -5.23
N ALA A 107 -2.81 1.77 -3.97
CA ALA A 107 -4.22 1.86 -3.57
C ALA A 107 -4.81 3.25 -3.83
N LEU A 108 -4.09 4.32 -3.48
CA LEU A 108 -4.49 5.70 -3.79
C LEU A 108 -4.55 5.93 -5.31
N LEU A 109 -3.53 5.49 -6.04
CA LEU A 109 -3.45 5.62 -7.49
C LEU A 109 -4.59 4.85 -8.20
N ALA A 110 -4.79 3.59 -7.86
CA ALA A 110 -5.84 2.76 -8.45
C ALA A 110 -7.24 3.34 -8.21
N ALA A 111 -7.53 3.80 -7.00
CA ALA A 111 -8.82 4.41 -6.69
C ALA A 111 -9.02 5.77 -7.39
N SER A 112 -7.96 6.53 -7.65
CA SER A 112 -8.04 7.78 -8.43
C SER A 112 -8.31 7.55 -9.94
N LEU A 113 -7.99 6.34 -10.44
CA LEU A 113 -8.18 5.93 -11.83
C LEU A 113 -9.48 5.14 -12.05
N MET A 114 -9.97 4.46 -11.01
CA MET A 114 -11.10 3.51 -11.07
C MET A 114 -12.20 3.90 -10.08
N PRO A 115 -13.23 4.65 -10.51
CA PRO A 115 -14.34 5.07 -9.63
C PRO A 115 -15.17 3.90 -9.09
N GLN A 116 -14.97 2.68 -9.60
CA GLN A 116 -15.56 1.45 -9.08
C GLN A 116 -14.97 1.01 -7.75
N ILE A 117 -13.80 1.52 -7.38
CA ILE A 117 -13.21 1.38 -6.04
C ILE A 117 -13.83 2.46 -5.16
N THR A 118 -14.64 2.04 -4.20
CA THR A 118 -15.51 2.94 -3.42
C THR A 118 -15.07 3.11 -1.96
N CYS A 119 -13.86 2.68 -1.63
CA CYS A 119 -13.22 2.91 -0.31
C CYS A 119 -11.71 2.69 -0.43
N VAL A 120 -10.92 3.51 0.24
CA VAL A 120 -9.45 3.38 0.25
C VAL A 120 -8.94 3.35 1.69
N VAL A 121 -8.07 2.38 1.96
CA VAL A 121 -7.24 2.35 3.17
C VAL A 121 -5.78 2.32 2.73
N ALA A 122 -5.03 3.37 3.03
CA ALA A 122 -3.62 3.48 2.68
C ALA A 122 -2.75 3.58 3.94
N ILE A 123 -1.93 2.55 4.15
CA ILE A 123 -1.04 2.42 5.30
C ILE A 123 0.39 2.78 4.89
N SER A 124 1.00 3.72 5.59
CA SER A 124 2.34 4.23 5.29
C SER A 124 2.53 4.57 3.79
N PRO A 125 1.60 5.31 3.13
CA PRO A 125 1.65 5.58 1.69
C PRO A 125 2.62 6.70 1.33
N LEU A 126 2.83 6.91 0.01
CA LEU A 126 3.24 8.19 -0.56
C LEU A 126 2.09 8.80 -1.37
N ALA A 127 2.13 10.13 -1.55
CA ALA A 127 1.10 10.90 -2.26
C ALA A 127 1.45 11.14 -3.75
N CYS A 128 2.57 10.62 -4.22
CA CYS A 128 3.00 10.69 -5.62
C CYS A 128 3.44 9.32 -6.10
N ALA A 129 3.28 9.06 -7.40
CA ALA A 129 3.79 7.87 -8.04
C ALA A 129 5.32 7.90 -8.04
N MET A 130 5.91 6.82 -7.55
CA MET A 130 7.34 6.69 -7.36
C MET A 130 8.00 5.94 -8.53
N PRO A 131 9.31 6.16 -8.73
CA PRO A 131 10.06 5.40 -9.72
C PRO A 131 10.09 3.91 -9.40
N GLY A 132 10.31 3.12 -10.43
CA GLY A 132 10.45 1.68 -10.32
C GLY A 132 11.65 1.26 -9.47
N ILE A 133 11.58 0.05 -8.92
CA ILE A 133 12.63 -0.55 -8.11
C ILE A 133 13.24 -1.71 -8.89
N THR A 134 14.55 -1.62 -9.16
CA THR A 134 15.34 -2.70 -9.79
C THR A 134 15.88 -3.67 -8.74
N GLY A 135 16.21 -4.89 -9.14
CA GLY A 135 16.92 -5.86 -8.30
C GLY A 135 16.06 -6.50 -7.22
N ASN A 136 15.23 -7.45 -7.58
CA ASN A 136 14.31 -8.15 -6.69
C ASN A 136 14.96 -9.11 -5.69
N LYS A 137 16.21 -9.59 -5.97
CA LYS A 137 16.82 -10.73 -5.26
C LYS A 137 17.92 -10.35 -4.25
N SER A 138 18.41 -9.11 -4.23
CA SER A 138 19.51 -8.69 -3.35
C SER A 138 19.41 -7.22 -2.99
N LEU A 139 19.64 -6.91 -1.72
CA LEU A 139 19.71 -5.51 -1.25
C LEU A 139 20.83 -4.74 -1.99
N ALA A 140 21.94 -5.41 -2.30
CA ALA A 140 23.09 -4.81 -3.00
C ALA A 140 22.84 -4.51 -4.47
N GLY A 141 21.83 -5.14 -5.10
CA GLY A 141 21.43 -4.89 -6.47
C GLY A 141 20.23 -3.94 -6.62
N LYS A 142 19.58 -3.58 -5.51
CA LYS A 142 18.42 -2.68 -5.55
C LYS A 142 18.83 -1.26 -5.95
N GLY A 143 18.07 -0.71 -6.87
CA GLY A 143 18.22 0.67 -7.34
C GLY A 143 16.87 1.28 -7.62
N LEU A 144 16.86 2.57 -7.91
CA LEU A 144 15.68 3.26 -8.38
C LEU A 144 15.84 3.49 -9.88
N SER A 145 14.85 3.05 -10.64
CA SER A 145 14.78 3.28 -12.08
C SER A 145 14.43 4.74 -12.38
N ASP A 146 14.73 5.23 -13.58
CA ASP A 146 14.15 6.49 -14.07
C ASP A 146 12.77 6.26 -14.71
N ARG A 147 12.34 4.99 -14.83
CA ARG A 147 11.01 4.59 -15.30
C ARG A 147 10.03 4.51 -14.13
N SER A 148 8.74 4.68 -14.42
CA SER A 148 7.68 4.53 -13.42
C SER A 148 7.62 3.13 -12.81
N SER A 149 7.09 3.01 -11.59
CA SER A 149 6.67 1.71 -11.08
C SER A 149 5.46 1.16 -11.84
N TRP A 150 4.63 2.01 -12.41
CA TRP A 150 3.28 1.68 -12.87
C TRP A 150 3.04 2.04 -14.32
N THR A 151 2.19 1.25 -14.99
CA THR A 151 1.55 1.62 -16.25
C THR A 151 0.02 1.59 -16.10
N TRP A 152 -0.65 2.43 -16.88
CA TRP A 152 -2.10 2.44 -17.00
C TRP A 152 -2.49 2.57 -18.48
N ARG A 153 -3.30 1.64 -18.99
CA ARG A 153 -3.69 1.54 -20.40
C ARG A 153 -2.50 1.46 -21.37
N GLY A 154 -1.43 0.79 -20.92
CA GLY A 154 -0.20 0.62 -21.70
C GLY A 154 0.78 1.78 -21.63
N GLU A 155 0.39 2.91 -21.00
CA GLU A 155 1.24 4.09 -20.88
C GLU A 155 1.87 4.17 -19.47
N PRO A 156 3.14 4.57 -19.36
CA PRO A 156 3.78 4.81 -18.07
C PRO A 156 3.05 5.91 -17.29
N VAL A 157 2.69 5.64 -16.04
CA VAL A 157 2.18 6.68 -15.13
C VAL A 157 3.30 7.68 -14.84
N PRO A 158 3.08 8.99 -15.00
CA PRO A 158 4.06 10.00 -14.62
C PRO A 158 4.51 9.80 -13.18
N CYS A 159 5.81 9.80 -12.93
CA CYS A 159 6.38 9.52 -11.62
C CYS A 159 7.49 10.49 -11.21
N ALA A 160 7.81 10.51 -9.93
CA ALA A 160 9.00 11.17 -9.44
C ALA A 160 10.26 10.46 -9.99
N ARG A 161 11.35 11.22 -10.23
CA ARG A 161 12.58 10.65 -10.79
C ARG A 161 13.47 10.05 -9.71
N GLY A 162 13.89 8.81 -9.91
CA GLY A 162 14.65 8.04 -8.93
C GLY A 162 16.11 8.46 -8.75
N GLY A 163 16.70 9.12 -9.74
CA GLY A 163 18.08 9.59 -9.68
C GLY A 163 19.15 8.49 -9.79
N GLY A 164 18.79 7.28 -10.22
CA GLY A 164 19.74 6.20 -10.49
C GLY A 164 20.14 5.38 -9.27
N ARG A 165 21.47 5.18 -9.07
CA ARG A 165 21.97 4.33 -7.97
C ARG A 165 21.64 4.87 -6.59
N LEU A 166 21.21 3.98 -5.71
CA LEU A 166 21.05 4.30 -4.30
C LEU A 166 22.38 4.77 -3.68
N PRO A 167 22.36 5.78 -2.79
CA PRO A 167 23.56 6.25 -2.11
C PRO A 167 24.00 5.27 -1.00
N TYR A 168 24.52 4.11 -1.40
CA TYR A 168 24.85 2.98 -0.49
C TYR A 168 25.69 3.39 0.70
N LEU A 169 26.72 4.23 0.50
CA LEU A 169 27.56 4.72 1.60
C LEU A 169 26.76 5.52 2.62
N GLY A 170 25.81 6.35 2.13
CA GLY A 170 24.89 7.09 2.98
C GLY A 170 23.95 6.17 3.76
N ILE A 171 23.42 5.15 3.09
CA ILE A 171 22.52 4.15 3.69
C ILE A 171 23.28 3.36 4.77
N ILE A 172 24.49 2.85 4.47
CA ILE A 172 25.32 2.11 5.42
C ILE A 172 25.66 3.00 6.62
N ARG A 173 26.07 4.25 6.38
CA ARG A 173 26.32 5.22 7.46
C ARG A 173 25.10 5.35 8.36
N ARG A 174 23.89 5.55 7.79
CA ARG A 174 22.65 5.67 8.56
C ARG A 174 22.31 4.39 9.34
N ILE A 175 22.48 3.22 8.73
CA ILE A 175 22.30 1.95 9.45
C ILE A 175 23.21 1.87 10.68
N VAL A 176 24.47 2.32 10.58
CA VAL A 176 25.43 2.29 11.68
C VAL A 176 25.08 3.35 12.74
N THR A 177 24.83 4.61 12.33
CA THR A 177 24.58 5.72 13.27
C THR A 177 23.22 5.62 13.94
N GLU A 178 22.16 5.31 13.19
CA GLU A 178 20.78 5.23 13.68
C GLU A 178 20.43 3.83 14.21
N ARG A 179 21.27 2.85 13.95
CA ARG A 179 21.05 1.43 14.28
C ARG A 179 19.72 0.91 13.75
N GLN A 180 19.32 1.38 12.55
CA GLN A 180 18.08 0.94 11.87
C GLN A 180 18.21 1.10 10.36
N LEU A 181 17.33 0.44 9.63
CA LEU A 181 17.15 0.71 8.20
C LEU A 181 16.51 2.10 8.06
N ASP A 182 17.26 3.06 7.55
CA ASP A 182 16.81 4.43 7.31
C ASP A 182 17.03 4.79 5.85
N MET A 183 15.94 4.90 5.12
CA MET A 183 15.89 5.26 3.70
C MET A 183 15.20 6.61 3.47
N ARG A 184 14.63 7.20 4.54
CA ARG A 184 13.80 8.40 4.47
C ARG A 184 14.50 9.54 3.71
N PHE A 185 15.77 9.79 3.99
CA PHE A 185 16.54 10.86 3.34
C PHE A 185 16.67 10.72 1.82
N VAL A 186 16.56 9.48 1.30
CA VAL A 186 16.56 9.21 -0.16
C VAL A 186 15.21 9.60 -0.73
N TYR A 187 14.14 9.11 -0.13
CA TYR A 187 12.78 9.31 -0.62
C TYR A 187 12.29 10.75 -0.45
N GLU A 188 12.68 11.46 0.62
CA GLU A 188 12.40 12.89 0.79
C GLU A 188 12.90 13.71 -0.40
N ARG A 189 14.16 13.50 -0.79
CA ARG A 189 14.76 14.20 -1.96
C ARG A 189 14.03 13.91 -3.27
N ILE A 190 13.50 12.71 -3.42
CA ILE A 190 12.75 12.31 -4.62
C ILE A 190 11.38 13.00 -4.62
N VAL A 191 10.69 12.98 -3.48
CA VAL A 191 9.37 13.64 -3.32
C VAL A 191 9.48 15.15 -3.49
N GLU A 192 10.50 15.80 -2.90
CA GLU A 192 10.77 17.25 -3.07
C GLU A 192 10.95 17.67 -4.53
N ARG A 193 11.44 16.78 -5.37
CA ARG A 193 11.69 17.02 -6.80
C ARG A 193 10.63 16.41 -7.72
N ALA A 194 9.56 15.85 -7.13
CA ALA A 194 8.51 15.24 -7.91
C ALA A 194 7.82 16.27 -8.82
N PRO A 195 7.71 16.03 -10.12
CA PRO A 195 6.97 16.89 -11.02
C PRO A 195 5.48 16.87 -10.66
N LYS A 196 4.76 17.90 -11.07
CA LYS A 196 3.33 18.03 -10.74
C LYS A 196 2.50 16.84 -11.22
N GLU A 197 2.85 16.29 -12.35
CA GLU A 197 2.17 15.16 -13.00
C GLU A 197 2.37 13.84 -12.25
N ALA A 198 3.38 13.74 -11.37
CA ALA A 198 3.63 12.56 -10.54
C ALA A 198 2.70 12.49 -9.31
N TRP A 199 2.09 13.62 -8.91
CA TRP A 199 1.19 13.62 -7.77
C TRP A 199 -0.12 12.91 -8.11
N ILE A 200 -0.54 12.00 -7.22
CA ILE A 200 -1.75 11.22 -7.40
C ILE A 200 -2.96 12.15 -7.30
N ALA A 201 -3.86 12.07 -8.28
CA ALA A 201 -5.08 12.88 -8.34
C ALA A 201 -6.13 12.35 -7.34
N VAL A 202 -5.79 12.39 -6.04
CA VAL A 202 -6.62 11.80 -4.96
C VAL A 202 -8.01 12.41 -4.87
N GLU A 203 -8.21 13.63 -5.36
CA GLU A 203 -9.51 14.31 -5.47
C GLU A 203 -10.51 13.58 -6.38
N ARG A 204 -10.03 12.62 -7.20
CA ARG A 204 -10.88 11.78 -8.05
C ARG A 204 -11.36 10.50 -7.36
N ILE A 205 -10.90 10.22 -6.15
CA ILE A 205 -11.31 9.03 -5.40
C ILE A 205 -12.82 9.10 -5.10
N ASN A 206 -13.54 8.05 -5.44
CA ASN A 206 -15.00 7.97 -5.29
C ASN A 206 -15.39 7.19 -4.03
N GLY A 207 -14.99 7.66 -2.86
CA GLY A 207 -15.32 6.99 -1.61
C GLY A 207 -14.51 7.49 -0.41
N PRO A 208 -14.82 7.02 0.79
CA PRO A 208 -14.10 7.39 2.00
C PRO A 208 -12.64 6.93 1.95
N VAL A 209 -11.76 7.71 2.59
CA VAL A 209 -10.31 7.48 2.62
C VAL A 209 -9.80 7.41 4.05
N LEU A 210 -9.15 6.30 4.41
CA LEU A 210 -8.40 6.16 5.64
C LEU A 210 -6.90 6.15 5.34
N LEU A 211 -6.17 7.02 6.02
CA LEU A 211 -4.73 7.16 5.95
C LEU A 211 -4.13 6.84 7.32
N ALA A 212 -3.18 5.91 7.40
CA ALA A 212 -2.48 5.62 8.64
C ALA A 212 -0.97 5.57 8.41
N SER A 213 -0.21 6.17 9.30
CA SER A 213 1.24 6.26 9.20
C SER A 213 1.93 6.28 10.56
N PRO A 214 3.20 5.84 10.64
CA PRO A 214 4.06 6.21 11.76
C PRO A 214 4.39 7.70 11.69
N SER A 215 4.41 8.39 12.83
CA SER A 215 4.80 9.81 12.90
C SER A 215 6.27 10.01 12.53
N HIS A 216 7.10 9.00 12.75
CA HIS A 216 8.55 8.99 12.48
C HIS A 216 8.96 7.80 11.61
N ASP A 217 8.40 7.75 10.40
CA ASP A 217 8.71 6.69 9.45
C ASP A 217 10.15 6.81 8.94
N ALA A 218 10.96 5.77 9.19
CA ALA A 218 12.37 5.73 8.78
C ALA A 218 12.55 5.29 7.30
N MET A 219 11.50 4.78 6.65
CA MET A 219 11.60 4.36 5.24
C MET A 219 11.36 5.53 4.30
N TRP A 220 10.28 6.30 4.50
CA TRP A 220 9.94 7.45 3.66
C TRP A 220 8.96 8.41 4.39
N PRO A 221 8.67 9.60 3.86
CA PRO A 221 7.86 10.60 4.56
C PRO A 221 6.35 10.28 4.49
N SER A 222 5.91 9.15 5.08
CA SER A 222 4.52 8.70 4.96
C SER A 222 3.53 9.57 5.74
N ASP A 223 3.91 10.13 6.89
CA ASP A 223 3.02 11.01 7.66
C ASP A 223 2.80 12.35 6.94
N GLU A 224 3.84 12.88 6.32
CA GLU A 224 3.75 14.05 5.45
C GLU A 224 2.87 13.78 4.24
N ALA A 225 3.04 12.61 3.62
CA ALA A 225 2.22 12.19 2.49
C ALA A 225 0.75 12.07 2.88
N CYS A 226 0.44 11.47 4.03
CA CYS A 226 -0.93 11.41 4.56
C CYS A 226 -1.53 12.81 4.76
N ARG A 227 -0.74 13.78 5.29
CA ARG A 227 -1.21 15.18 5.44
C ARG A 227 -1.47 15.84 4.09
N ILE A 228 -0.63 15.61 3.10
CA ILE A 228 -0.81 16.15 1.74
C ILE A 228 -2.09 15.60 1.12
N VAL A 229 -2.34 14.29 1.22
CA VAL A 229 -3.58 13.66 0.72
C VAL A 229 -4.81 14.24 1.42
N GLU A 230 -4.81 14.32 2.75
CA GLU A 230 -5.90 14.90 3.55
C GLU A 230 -6.20 16.34 3.13
N GLN A 231 -5.16 17.18 2.99
CA GLN A 231 -5.29 18.59 2.56
C GLN A 231 -5.80 18.71 1.13
N CYS A 232 -5.34 17.85 0.22
CA CYS A 232 -5.81 17.81 -1.16
C CYS A 232 -7.31 17.48 -1.24
N LEU A 233 -7.74 16.44 -0.54
CA LEU A 233 -9.14 16.04 -0.46
C LEU A 233 -10.01 17.15 0.14
N ALA A 234 -9.58 17.75 1.26
CA ALA A 234 -10.30 18.84 1.91
C ALA A 234 -10.41 20.07 1.00
N LYS A 235 -9.33 20.44 0.30
CA LYS A 235 -9.31 21.57 -0.66
C LYS A 235 -10.31 21.39 -1.80
N HIS A 236 -10.53 20.14 -2.24
CA HIS A 236 -11.47 19.82 -3.32
C HIS A 236 -12.88 19.46 -2.80
N ALA A 237 -13.18 19.77 -1.54
CA ALA A 237 -14.48 19.49 -0.92
C ALA A 237 -14.93 18.03 -1.11
N HIS A 238 -14.01 17.09 -0.86
CA HIS A 238 -14.29 15.66 -0.99
C HIS A 238 -15.55 15.26 -0.22
N PRO A 239 -16.55 14.64 -0.85
CA PRO A 239 -17.87 14.47 -0.24
C PRO A 239 -17.95 13.30 0.76
N PHE A 240 -16.86 12.54 0.93
CA PHE A 240 -16.84 11.35 1.77
C PHE A 240 -15.95 11.56 3.02
N GLU A 241 -16.07 10.63 3.99
CA GLU A 241 -15.23 10.63 5.21
C GLU A 241 -13.74 10.56 4.87
N ILE A 242 -12.95 11.43 5.49
CA ILE A 242 -11.49 11.39 5.46
C ILE A 242 -11.01 11.14 6.89
N THR A 243 -10.30 10.06 7.11
CA THR A 243 -9.74 9.71 8.42
C THR A 243 -8.24 9.61 8.32
N ARG A 244 -7.49 10.37 9.14
CA ARG A 244 -6.04 10.23 9.28
C ARG A 244 -5.67 9.79 10.71
N ARG A 245 -4.75 8.81 10.80
CA ARG A 245 -4.17 8.33 12.06
C ARG A 245 -2.65 8.37 11.96
N SER A 246 -2.01 8.91 12.98
CA SER A 246 -0.56 8.95 13.12
C SER A 246 -0.14 8.27 14.42
N TYR A 247 0.86 7.39 14.34
CA TYR A 247 1.29 6.53 15.45
C TYR A 247 2.73 6.84 15.85
N GLU A 248 2.94 7.24 17.09
CA GLU A 248 4.27 7.54 17.64
C GLU A 248 5.12 6.28 17.78
N TYR A 249 4.54 5.23 18.35
CA TYR A 249 5.20 3.94 18.53
C TYR A 249 4.84 3.00 17.39
N ALA A 250 5.37 3.27 16.22
CA ALA A 250 5.18 2.42 15.03
C ALA A 250 6.40 2.55 14.10
N SER A 251 6.71 1.46 13.41
CA SER A 251 7.62 1.47 12.26
C SER A 251 6.84 1.56 10.96
N HIS A 252 7.56 1.65 9.84
CA HIS A 252 6.99 1.62 8.48
C HIS A 252 6.01 0.46 8.27
N ILE A 253 6.25 -0.68 8.92
CA ILE A 253 5.42 -1.89 8.80
C ILE A 253 4.26 -1.82 9.81
N LEU A 254 3.27 -0.98 9.53
CA LEU A 254 2.11 -0.74 10.39
C LEU A 254 0.94 -1.68 10.01
N VAL A 255 1.16 -3.00 10.09
CA VAL A 255 0.16 -4.04 9.85
C VAL A 255 0.11 -5.04 11.00
N PRO A 256 -1.04 -5.70 11.30
CA PRO A 256 -1.21 -6.60 12.44
C PRO A 256 -0.57 -7.97 12.18
N MET A 257 0.73 -7.95 11.88
CA MET A 257 1.51 -9.15 11.56
C MET A 257 2.90 -9.05 12.19
N GLU A 258 3.37 -10.17 12.74
CA GLU A 258 4.76 -10.30 13.18
C GLU A 258 5.63 -10.76 11.99
N THR A 259 6.64 -9.97 11.66
CA THR A 259 7.60 -10.28 10.59
C THR A 259 9.02 -10.04 11.07
N PRO A 260 10.02 -10.81 10.56
CA PRO A 260 11.43 -10.57 10.90
C PRO A 260 11.91 -9.14 10.58
N SER A 261 11.31 -8.51 9.56
CA SER A 261 11.65 -7.15 9.11
C SER A 261 11.36 -6.07 10.13
N LEU A 262 10.47 -6.29 11.10
CA LEU A 262 10.23 -5.35 12.21
C LEU A 262 11.52 -5.06 12.97
N LYS A 263 12.39 -6.05 13.15
CA LYS A 263 13.67 -5.90 13.85
C LYS A 263 14.67 -4.96 13.16
N LEU A 264 14.42 -4.58 11.90
CA LEU A 264 15.22 -3.58 11.19
C LEU A 264 15.02 -2.16 11.72
N PHE A 265 13.93 -1.91 12.47
CA PHE A 265 13.58 -0.60 12.99
C PHE A 265 13.90 -0.47 14.47
N ARG A 266 14.51 0.68 14.87
CA ARG A 266 14.90 0.94 16.24
C ARG A 266 13.70 1.00 17.19
N VAL A 267 12.61 1.64 16.78
CA VAL A 267 11.40 1.79 17.58
C VAL A 267 10.79 0.44 17.96
N GLU A 268 10.77 -0.53 17.03
CA GLU A 268 10.26 -1.88 17.29
C GLU A 268 11.11 -2.65 18.31
N ARG A 269 12.43 -2.43 18.30
CA ARG A 269 13.33 -3.06 19.29
C ARG A 269 13.30 -2.36 20.65
N ALA A 270 13.09 -1.04 20.67
CA ALA A 270 13.05 -0.25 21.89
C ALA A 270 11.68 -0.33 22.62
N HIS A 271 10.59 -0.40 21.84
CA HIS A 271 9.22 -0.35 22.36
C HIS A 271 8.33 -1.42 21.72
N PRO A 272 8.70 -2.72 21.79
CA PRO A 272 8.04 -3.78 21.02
C PRO A 272 6.54 -3.90 21.33
N GLU A 273 6.16 -3.77 22.59
CA GLU A 273 4.76 -3.87 23.02
C GLU A 273 3.94 -2.67 22.57
N ALA A 274 4.44 -1.45 22.70
CA ALA A 274 3.74 -0.25 22.23
C ALA A 274 3.57 -0.27 20.69
N CYS A 275 4.61 -0.74 19.95
CA CYS A 275 4.52 -0.91 18.50
C CYS A 275 3.48 -1.98 18.11
N ARG A 276 3.43 -3.10 18.84
CA ARG A 276 2.41 -4.14 18.63
C ARG A 276 1.01 -3.58 18.85
N GLN A 277 0.80 -2.82 19.94
CA GLN A 277 -0.48 -2.16 20.23
C GLN A 277 -0.87 -1.18 19.13
N SER A 278 0.08 -0.37 18.61
CA SER A 278 -0.17 0.53 17.48
C SER A 278 -0.59 -0.21 16.21
N ARG A 279 0.03 -1.35 15.89
CA ARG A 279 -0.36 -2.18 14.74
C ARG A 279 -1.76 -2.78 14.88
N GLU A 280 -2.11 -3.27 16.07
CA GLU A 280 -3.46 -3.81 16.34
C GLU A 280 -4.51 -2.68 16.38
N ASP A 281 -4.19 -1.50 16.94
CA ASP A 281 -5.09 -0.35 16.90
C ASP A 281 -5.33 0.12 15.46
N ALA A 282 -4.28 0.26 14.63
CA ALA A 282 -4.42 0.65 13.23
C ALA A 282 -5.34 -0.32 12.46
N PHE A 283 -5.24 -1.62 12.75
CA PHE A 283 -6.12 -2.62 12.17
C PHE A 283 -7.56 -2.49 12.70
N THR A 284 -7.74 -2.29 13.99
CA THR A 284 -9.05 -2.06 14.62
C THR A 284 -9.74 -0.81 14.07
N GLN A 285 -9.00 0.29 13.92
CA GLN A 285 -9.50 1.52 13.29
C GLN A 285 -9.88 1.29 11.83
N THR A 286 -9.10 0.46 11.11
CA THR A 286 -9.43 0.05 9.73
C THR A 286 -10.75 -0.71 9.67
N LEU A 287 -10.97 -1.68 10.56
CA LEU A 287 -12.21 -2.45 10.63
C LEU A 287 -13.42 -1.55 10.95
N ALA A 288 -13.28 -0.66 11.93
CA ALA A 288 -14.33 0.30 12.29
C ALA A 288 -14.66 1.27 11.13
N PHE A 289 -13.64 1.69 10.37
CA PHE A 289 -13.81 2.52 9.19
C PHE A 289 -14.54 1.75 8.07
N LEU A 290 -14.12 0.53 7.76
CA LEU A 290 -14.75 -0.34 6.77
C LEU A 290 -16.21 -0.70 7.13
N ALA A 291 -16.54 -0.75 8.42
CA ALA A 291 -17.91 -1.01 8.86
C ALA A 291 -18.86 0.17 8.51
N ARG A 292 -18.37 1.41 8.56
CA ARG A 292 -19.15 2.62 8.23
C ARG A 292 -19.26 2.90 6.74
N TRP A 293 -18.29 2.42 5.96
CA TRP A 293 -18.28 2.55 4.49
C TRP A 293 -19.51 1.95 3.81
#